data_40d967c1e1bed281ad26ece2980ead61
#
_entry.id   40d967c1e1bed281ad26ece2980ead61
#
_cell.length_a   1.000
_cell.length_b   1.000
_cell.length_c   1.000
_cell.angle_alpha   90.00
_cell.angle_beta   90.00
_cell.angle_gamma   90.00
#
_symmetry.space_group_name_H-M   'P 1'
#
loop_
_entity.id
_entity.type
_entity.pdbx_description
1 polymer ?
#
loop_
_entity_poly.entity_id
_entity_poly.type
_entity_poly.pdbx_seq_one_letter_code
_entity_poly.pdbx_strand_id
1 'polypeptide(L)'
;MIDPRTYRRRQQKIFRYLSENRIQSGLLVDLEGLRNQSLRYLCGHPGDALLFLFAGGESLLVPWDLPLARSLATVDGMSAYERYERSLFTCVKTIVQERGIRRLELSAALPYPVVRALLQTLPGIQIECRQGGIDETVNVLRMIKDSGELEMLRRACGITDALIAGVPDFLSRRSEASELELAMYLETEARSRGAEGMGFDTIAASSRRSFAIHCFPSFTSESIAVQGLSILDFGVRYEGYTSDVTLTLVRAPLTSKQEAMVRAVQEAYDLALSLCKPGTDPVAIGERIQEFFEKRGLHMPHSLGHGIGLDAHEAPLFRRTGPGGPDPTPPRSED
;
A
#
# COMPACT_ATOMS: atom_id res chain seq x y z
N MET A 1 -4.83 12.52 12.35
CA MET A 1 -4.68 13.25 11.04
C MET A 1 -3.25 13.76 10.88
N ILE A 2 -2.71 13.68 9.68
CA ILE A 2 -1.37 14.20 9.34
C ILE A 2 -1.40 15.73 9.29
N ASP A 3 -0.35 16.38 9.83
CA ASP A 3 -0.22 17.86 9.83
C ASP A 3 -0.20 18.38 8.38
N PRO A 4 -0.99 19.42 8.03
CA PRO A 4 -0.97 20.06 6.71
C PRO A 4 0.42 20.48 6.24
N ARG A 5 1.31 20.89 7.14
CA ARG A 5 2.70 21.21 6.82
C ARG A 5 3.48 20.03 6.24
N THR A 6 3.10 18.82 6.59
CA THR A 6 3.71 17.60 6.04
C THR A 6 3.37 17.43 4.57
N TYR A 7 2.10 17.62 4.18
CA TYR A 7 1.70 17.58 2.76
C TYR A 7 2.44 18.63 1.94
N ARG A 8 2.59 19.84 2.47
CA ARG A 8 3.37 20.91 1.82
C ARG A 8 4.82 20.50 1.58
N ARG A 9 5.49 19.93 2.57
CA ARG A 9 6.87 19.43 2.42
C ARG A 9 6.99 18.35 1.36
N ARG A 10 6.01 17.43 1.29
CA ARG A 10 5.97 16.37 0.28
C ARG A 10 5.80 16.96 -1.13
N GLN A 11 4.88 17.90 -1.30
CA GLN A 11 4.66 18.62 -2.56
C GLN A 11 5.92 19.38 -2.99
N GLN A 12 6.61 20.07 -2.07
CA GLN A 12 7.86 20.79 -2.37
C GLN A 12 8.95 19.89 -2.96
N LYS A 13 9.05 18.64 -2.51
CA LYS A 13 9.99 17.67 -3.09
C LYS A 13 9.62 17.32 -4.53
N ILE A 14 8.33 17.21 -4.84
CA ILE A 14 7.86 16.96 -6.20
C ILE A 14 8.06 18.21 -7.08
N PHE A 15 7.80 19.42 -6.58
CA PHE A 15 8.08 20.65 -7.33
C PHE A 15 9.57 20.77 -7.72
N ARG A 16 10.46 20.40 -6.79
CA ARG A 16 11.90 20.34 -7.06
C ARG A 16 12.22 19.32 -8.15
N TYR A 17 11.70 18.09 -8.02
CA TYR A 17 11.86 17.05 -9.02
C TYR A 17 11.43 17.53 -10.42
N LEU A 18 10.25 18.14 -10.53
CA LEU A 18 9.72 18.67 -11.80
C LEU A 18 10.64 19.75 -12.37
N SER A 19 11.10 20.67 -11.54
CA SER A 19 12.00 21.76 -11.95
C SER A 19 13.36 21.23 -12.45
N GLU A 20 13.98 20.30 -11.71
CA GLU A 20 15.26 19.69 -12.07
C GLU A 20 15.18 18.91 -13.39
N ASN A 21 14.03 18.29 -13.67
CA ASN A 21 13.78 17.56 -14.93
C ASN A 21 13.19 18.44 -16.04
N ARG A 22 13.06 19.76 -15.82
CA ARG A 22 12.47 20.73 -16.76
C ARG A 22 11.06 20.36 -17.20
N ILE A 23 10.27 19.75 -16.32
CA ILE A 23 8.87 19.38 -16.50
C ILE A 23 8.03 20.50 -15.88
N GLN A 24 7.07 21.05 -16.63
CA GLN A 24 6.28 22.16 -16.13
C GLN A 24 5.18 21.73 -15.18
N SER A 25 4.61 20.53 -15.38
CA SER A 25 3.59 19.98 -14.50
C SER A 25 3.65 18.45 -14.44
N GLY A 26 3.40 17.90 -13.24
CA GLY A 26 3.07 16.49 -13.02
C GLY A 26 1.57 16.33 -12.79
N LEU A 27 1.00 15.24 -13.28
CA LEU A 27 -0.41 14.87 -13.10
C LEU A 27 -0.53 13.50 -12.46
N LEU A 28 -1.17 13.47 -11.29
CA LEU A 28 -1.62 12.26 -10.61
C LEU A 28 -3.14 12.18 -10.70
N VAL A 29 -3.65 11.00 -10.93
CA VAL A 29 -5.09 10.74 -11.06
C VAL A 29 -5.47 9.59 -10.14
N ASP A 30 -6.45 9.80 -9.30
CA ASP A 30 -7.09 8.76 -8.47
C ASP A 30 -8.55 8.67 -8.90
N LEU A 31 -8.98 7.52 -9.36
CA LEU A 31 -10.33 7.28 -9.87
C LEU A 31 -10.88 5.98 -9.31
N GLU A 32 -12.20 5.86 -9.27
CA GLU A 32 -12.86 4.59 -8.97
C GLU A 32 -12.36 3.48 -9.92
N GLY A 33 -11.94 2.35 -9.35
CA GLY A 33 -11.34 1.23 -10.10
C GLY A 33 -9.87 1.44 -10.50
N LEU A 34 -9.30 2.61 -10.21
CA LEU A 34 -7.89 2.94 -10.45
C LEU A 34 -7.37 3.80 -9.30
N ARG A 35 -7.20 3.19 -8.13
CA ARG A 35 -6.73 3.91 -6.95
C ARG A 35 -5.24 4.23 -7.05
N ASN A 36 -4.90 5.49 -6.74
CA ASN A 36 -3.53 5.98 -6.68
C ASN A 36 -3.29 6.67 -5.33
N GLN A 37 -2.76 5.91 -4.37
CA GLN A 37 -2.49 6.40 -3.02
C GLN A 37 -1.46 7.54 -2.98
N SER A 38 -0.68 7.73 -4.05
CA SER A 38 0.24 8.85 -4.17
C SER A 38 -0.48 10.21 -4.11
N LEU A 39 -1.71 10.30 -4.62
CA LEU A 39 -2.53 11.50 -4.52
C LEU A 39 -2.88 11.77 -3.04
N ARG A 40 -3.40 10.77 -2.31
CA ARG A 40 -3.68 10.89 -0.87
C ARG A 40 -2.41 11.23 -0.09
N TYR A 41 -1.28 10.61 -0.41
CA TYR A 41 0.02 10.91 0.20
C TYR A 41 0.43 12.37 0.06
N LEU A 42 0.19 12.96 -1.11
CA LEU A 42 0.64 14.31 -1.41
C LEU A 42 -0.33 15.41 -0.94
N CYS A 43 -1.62 15.13 -0.81
CA CYS A 43 -2.58 16.18 -0.46
C CYS A 43 -3.60 15.81 0.62
N GLY A 44 -3.67 14.55 1.05
CA GLY A 44 -4.62 14.08 2.08
C GLY A 44 -6.02 13.74 1.56
N HIS A 45 -6.36 14.01 0.31
CA HIS A 45 -7.68 13.71 -0.25
C HIS A 45 -7.83 12.20 -0.53
N PRO A 46 -8.85 11.51 0.03
CA PRO A 46 -8.98 10.06 -0.07
C PRO A 46 -9.85 9.57 -1.25
N GLY A 47 -10.41 10.46 -2.03
CA GLY A 47 -11.39 10.14 -3.07
C GLY A 47 -10.96 10.53 -4.47
N ASP A 48 -11.88 10.35 -5.41
CA ASP A 48 -11.65 10.59 -6.84
C ASP A 48 -11.26 12.03 -7.13
N ALA A 49 -10.10 12.21 -7.74
CA ALA A 49 -9.54 13.52 -8.05
C ALA A 49 -8.42 13.47 -9.08
N LEU A 50 -8.15 14.63 -9.68
CA LEU A 50 -6.92 14.91 -10.41
C LEU A 50 -6.08 15.89 -9.58
N LEU A 51 -4.81 15.61 -9.40
CA LEU A 51 -3.85 16.49 -8.74
C LEU A 51 -2.78 16.94 -9.72
N PHE A 52 -2.77 18.23 -10.02
CA PHE A 52 -1.71 18.88 -10.76
C PHE A 52 -0.69 19.48 -9.80
N LEU A 53 0.58 19.22 -10.07
CA LEU A 53 1.72 19.78 -9.36
C LEU A 53 2.55 20.57 -10.37
N PHE A 54 2.74 21.85 -10.14
CA PHE A 54 3.43 22.74 -11.08
C PHE A 54 4.86 23.01 -10.58
N ALA A 55 5.84 22.98 -11.47
CA ALA A 55 7.25 23.27 -11.15
C ALA A 55 7.46 24.65 -10.50
N GLY A 56 6.52 25.58 -10.71
CA GLY A 56 6.50 26.90 -10.06
C GLY A 56 6.14 26.88 -8.57
N GLY A 57 5.87 25.72 -7.98
CA GLY A 57 5.60 25.58 -6.54
C GLY A 57 4.13 25.66 -6.15
N GLU A 58 3.21 25.44 -7.08
CA GLU A 58 1.76 25.47 -6.88
C GLU A 58 1.14 24.08 -7.11
N SER A 59 0.09 23.76 -6.37
CA SER A 59 -0.71 22.54 -6.52
C SER A 59 -2.18 22.88 -6.77
N LEU A 60 -2.83 22.16 -7.69
CA LEU A 60 -4.24 22.29 -8.03
C LEU A 60 -4.93 20.93 -7.95
N LEU A 61 -5.94 20.81 -7.07
CA LEU A 61 -6.78 19.63 -6.96
C LEU A 61 -8.11 19.85 -7.71
N VAL A 62 -8.50 18.88 -8.51
CA VAL A 62 -9.82 18.82 -9.15
C VAL A 62 -10.53 17.58 -8.63
N PRO A 63 -11.21 17.69 -7.46
CA PRO A 63 -11.91 16.57 -6.86
C PRO A 63 -13.32 16.42 -7.45
N TRP A 64 -13.87 15.20 -7.40
CA TRP A 64 -15.28 14.97 -7.71
C TRP A 64 -16.19 15.36 -6.56
N ASP A 65 -15.72 15.26 -5.31
CA ASP A 65 -16.41 15.77 -4.12
C ASP A 65 -15.65 17.00 -3.58
N LEU A 66 -16.03 18.17 -4.06
CA LEU A 66 -15.40 19.43 -3.65
C LEU A 66 -15.62 19.76 -2.17
N PRO A 67 -16.81 19.57 -1.56
CA PRO A 67 -17.01 19.72 -0.12
C PRO A 67 -16.07 18.86 0.72
N LEU A 68 -15.95 17.57 0.40
CA LEU A 68 -15.01 16.66 1.08
C LEU A 68 -13.56 17.14 0.93
N ALA A 69 -13.16 17.50 -0.29
CA ALA A 69 -11.80 17.97 -0.54
C ALA A 69 -11.46 19.23 0.27
N ARG A 70 -12.40 20.18 0.39
CA ARG A 70 -12.21 21.40 1.20
C ARG A 70 -11.99 21.10 2.68
N SER A 71 -12.52 20.00 3.19
CA SER A 71 -12.35 19.61 4.60
C SER A 71 -11.08 18.85 4.89
N LEU A 72 -10.50 18.16 3.89
CA LEU A 72 -9.40 17.21 4.10
C LEU A 72 -8.12 17.56 3.34
N ALA A 73 -8.22 18.13 2.14
CA ALA A 73 -7.07 18.29 1.29
C ALA A 73 -6.24 19.54 1.60
N THR A 74 -4.93 19.40 1.49
CA THR A 74 -3.95 20.49 1.58
C THR A 74 -3.33 20.74 0.22
N VAL A 75 -3.83 21.75 -0.47
CA VAL A 75 -3.38 22.21 -1.81
C VAL A 75 -3.49 23.73 -1.90
N ASP A 76 -2.87 24.34 -2.94
CA ASP A 76 -2.93 25.80 -3.15
C ASP A 76 -4.24 26.23 -3.81
N GLY A 77 -4.76 25.43 -4.72
CA GLY A 77 -6.00 25.68 -5.43
C GLY A 77 -6.90 24.45 -5.54
N MET A 78 -8.20 24.70 -5.66
CA MET A 78 -9.20 23.66 -5.95
C MET A 78 -10.14 24.16 -7.04
N SER A 79 -10.55 23.27 -7.94
CA SER A 79 -11.53 23.54 -8.98
C SER A 79 -12.56 22.43 -9.02
N ALA A 80 -13.85 22.78 -9.13
CA ALA A 80 -14.91 21.79 -9.22
C ALA A 80 -14.81 20.99 -10.54
N TYR A 81 -15.01 19.68 -10.47
CA TYR A 81 -14.94 18.81 -11.64
C TYR A 81 -16.04 19.11 -12.67
N GLU A 82 -17.17 19.63 -12.22
CA GLU A 82 -18.28 20.10 -13.05
C GLU A 82 -17.87 21.19 -14.06
N ARG A 83 -16.90 22.03 -13.70
CA ARG A 83 -16.33 23.05 -14.60
C ARG A 83 -15.78 22.44 -15.89
N TYR A 84 -15.41 21.19 -15.86
CA TYR A 84 -14.80 20.45 -16.95
C TYR A 84 -15.74 19.37 -17.53
N GLU A 85 -17.05 19.60 -17.44
CA GLU A 85 -18.06 18.69 -17.97
C GLU A 85 -17.95 17.26 -17.38
N ARG A 86 -17.38 17.14 -16.19
CA ARG A 86 -17.06 15.83 -15.56
C ARG A 86 -16.23 14.91 -16.48
N SER A 87 -15.36 15.50 -17.27
CA SER A 87 -14.47 14.79 -18.21
C SER A 87 -13.02 14.99 -17.83
N LEU A 88 -12.30 13.88 -17.59
CA LEU A 88 -10.85 13.88 -17.36
C LEU A 88 -10.12 14.59 -18.52
N PHE A 89 -10.49 14.27 -19.74
CA PHE A 89 -9.83 14.80 -20.93
C PHE A 89 -10.06 16.31 -21.11
N THR A 90 -11.31 16.77 -20.91
CA THR A 90 -11.64 18.19 -20.92
C THR A 90 -10.90 18.93 -19.81
N CYS A 91 -10.87 18.35 -18.59
CA CYS A 91 -10.14 18.92 -17.46
C CYS A 91 -8.65 19.12 -17.77
N VAL A 92 -7.98 18.06 -18.18
CA VAL A 92 -6.53 18.11 -18.46
C VAL A 92 -6.24 19.09 -19.62
N LYS A 93 -7.03 19.06 -20.70
CA LYS A 93 -6.87 19.97 -21.84
C LYS A 93 -7.02 21.43 -21.42
N THR A 94 -8.07 21.76 -20.68
CA THR A 94 -8.36 23.14 -20.24
C THR A 94 -7.23 23.66 -19.35
N ILE A 95 -6.81 22.89 -18.34
CA ILE A 95 -5.74 23.32 -17.42
C ILE A 95 -4.41 23.48 -18.14
N VAL A 96 -4.06 22.55 -19.03
CA VAL A 96 -2.83 22.60 -19.85
C VAL A 96 -2.81 23.87 -20.70
N GLN A 97 -3.94 24.24 -21.32
CA GLN A 97 -4.07 25.43 -22.14
C GLN A 97 -4.04 26.72 -21.30
N GLU A 98 -4.86 26.79 -20.22
CA GLU A 98 -4.92 27.97 -19.35
C GLU A 98 -3.56 28.30 -18.70
N ARG A 99 -2.77 27.26 -18.37
CA ARG A 99 -1.45 27.40 -17.74
C ARG A 99 -0.29 27.46 -18.71
N GLY A 100 -0.54 27.34 -20.03
CA GLY A 100 0.51 27.37 -21.05
C GLY A 100 1.53 26.24 -20.93
N ILE A 101 1.10 25.06 -20.45
CA ILE A 101 1.96 23.90 -20.24
C ILE A 101 2.38 23.34 -21.60
N ARG A 102 3.67 23.08 -21.77
CA ARG A 102 4.28 22.47 -22.95
C ARG A 102 4.88 21.10 -22.66
N ARG A 103 5.18 20.85 -21.39
CA ARG A 103 5.78 19.60 -20.92
C ARG A 103 5.04 19.10 -19.68
N LEU A 104 4.35 17.96 -19.82
CA LEU A 104 3.51 17.34 -18.80
C LEU A 104 4.02 15.93 -18.51
N GLU A 105 4.21 15.58 -17.24
CA GLU A 105 4.47 14.21 -16.83
C GLU A 105 3.21 13.59 -16.25
N LEU A 106 2.87 12.40 -16.72
CA LEU A 106 1.75 11.59 -16.23
C LEU A 106 2.27 10.51 -15.31
N SER A 107 1.47 10.16 -14.29
CA SER A 107 1.69 8.95 -13.51
C SER A 107 1.75 7.72 -14.42
N ALA A 108 2.76 6.87 -14.23
CA ALA A 108 2.89 5.60 -14.93
C ALA A 108 1.84 4.57 -14.48
N ALA A 109 1.11 4.83 -13.40
CA ALA A 109 -0.03 4.04 -12.95
C ALA A 109 -1.28 4.23 -13.82
N LEU A 110 -1.30 5.25 -14.71
CA LEU A 110 -2.43 5.46 -15.62
C LEU A 110 -2.54 4.33 -16.65
N PRO A 111 -3.76 3.80 -16.91
CA PRO A 111 -3.97 2.79 -17.94
C PRO A 111 -3.52 3.31 -19.31
N TYR A 112 -2.86 2.46 -20.08
CA TYR A 112 -2.40 2.79 -21.42
C TYR A 112 -3.47 3.44 -22.34
N PRO A 113 -4.75 2.98 -22.34
CA PRO A 113 -5.78 3.65 -23.14
C PRO A 113 -6.02 5.11 -22.73
N VAL A 114 -5.93 5.43 -21.43
CA VAL A 114 -6.08 6.81 -20.92
C VAL A 114 -4.90 7.66 -21.38
N VAL A 115 -3.67 7.16 -21.24
CA VAL A 115 -2.46 7.84 -21.72
C VAL A 115 -2.55 8.11 -23.23
N ARG A 116 -2.96 7.11 -24.02
CA ARG A 116 -3.15 7.25 -25.48
C ARG A 116 -4.19 8.33 -25.83
N ALA A 117 -5.31 8.38 -25.12
CA ALA A 117 -6.34 9.39 -25.33
C ALA A 117 -5.85 10.79 -24.96
N LEU A 118 -5.06 10.95 -23.89
CA LEU A 118 -4.43 12.22 -23.53
C LEU A 118 -3.44 12.69 -24.59
N LEU A 119 -2.61 11.81 -25.16
CA LEU A 119 -1.72 12.12 -26.27
C LEU A 119 -2.47 12.66 -27.50
N GLN A 120 -3.64 12.10 -27.80
CA GLN A 120 -4.51 12.56 -28.88
C GLN A 120 -5.20 13.89 -28.57
N THR A 121 -5.57 14.11 -27.31
CA THR A 121 -6.30 15.31 -26.85
C THR A 121 -5.40 16.54 -26.76
N LEU A 122 -4.08 16.35 -26.60
CA LEU A 122 -3.08 17.38 -26.36
C LEU A 122 -2.01 17.44 -27.46
N PRO A 123 -2.38 17.71 -28.73
CA PRO A 123 -1.40 17.80 -29.79
C PRO A 123 -0.41 18.95 -29.52
N GLY A 124 0.88 18.69 -29.71
CA GLY A 124 1.95 19.66 -29.50
C GLY A 124 2.42 19.84 -28.06
N ILE A 125 1.87 19.06 -27.12
CA ILE A 125 2.38 18.96 -25.75
C ILE A 125 3.33 17.76 -25.65
N GLN A 126 4.50 17.96 -25.07
CA GLN A 126 5.40 16.87 -24.74
C GLN A 126 4.87 16.17 -23.49
N ILE A 127 4.34 14.96 -23.66
CA ILE A 127 3.84 14.12 -22.57
C ILE A 127 4.87 13.05 -22.26
N GLU A 128 5.28 12.97 -21.00
CA GLU A 128 6.13 11.92 -20.44
C GLU A 128 5.28 10.99 -19.56
N CYS A 129 5.44 9.69 -19.73
CA CYS A 129 4.85 8.65 -18.89
C CYS A 129 5.88 7.53 -18.84
N ARG A 130 6.64 7.44 -17.76
CA ARG A 130 7.85 6.59 -17.69
C ARG A 130 8.05 5.98 -16.32
N GLN A 131 8.71 4.84 -16.29
CA GLN A 131 9.31 4.32 -15.07
C GLN A 131 10.43 5.25 -14.59
N GLY A 132 10.65 5.35 -13.29
CA GLY A 132 11.63 6.28 -12.71
C GLY A 132 11.20 7.75 -12.76
N GLY A 133 9.92 8.02 -13.02
CA GLY A 133 9.34 9.36 -13.06
C GLY A 133 8.77 9.83 -11.72
N ILE A 134 7.69 10.62 -11.81
CA ILE A 134 7.01 11.20 -10.64
C ILE A 134 6.58 10.13 -9.62
N ASP A 135 6.10 8.97 -10.10
CA ASP A 135 5.67 7.87 -9.22
C ASP A 135 6.83 7.30 -8.42
N GLU A 136 7.99 7.10 -9.04
CA GLU A 136 9.18 6.61 -8.34
C GLU A 136 9.66 7.63 -7.30
N THR A 137 9.63 8.92 -7.64
CA THR A 137 9.93 9.99 -6.69
C THR A 137 9.00 9.92 -5.47
N VAL A 138 7.69 9.72 -5.68
CA VAL A 138 6.73 9.56 -4.58
C VAL A 138 6.98 8.27 -3.80
N ASN A 139 7.27 7.15 -4.47
CA ASN A 139 7.56 5.87 -3.83
C ASN A 139 8.78 5.95 -2.91
N VAL A 140 9.86 6.61 -3.37
CA VAL A 140 11.05 6.87 -2.55
C VAL A 140 10.70 7.69 -1.30
N LEU A 141 9.85 8.72 -1.43
CA LEU A 141 9.38 9.49 -0.29
C LEU A 141 8.55 8.67 0.70
N ARG A 142 7.72 7.74 0.21
CA ARG A 142 6.88 6.86 1.01
C ARG A 142 7.67 5.79 1.76
N MET A 143 8.88 5.41 1.32
CA MET A 143 9.71 4.43 2.03
C MET A 143 10.06 4.86 3.45
N ILE A 144 10.37 6.15 3.65
CA ILE A 144 10.74 6.68 4.97
C ILE A 144 9.53 7.40 5.55
N LYS A 145 8.89 6.76 6.53
CA LYS A 145 7.68 7.26 7.18
C LYS A 145 8.00 8.43 8.10
N ASP A 146 7.26 9.51 7.99
CA ASP A 146 7.31 10.60 8.96
C ASP A 146 6.56 10.24 10.28
N SER A 147 6.64 11.12 11.27
CA SER A 147 6.04 10.87 12.58
C SER A 147 4.51 10.71 12.52
N GLY A 148 3.84 11.44 11.61
CA GLY A 148 2.40 11.32 11.42
C GLY A 148 2.02 9.97 10.80
N GLU A 149 2.77 9.51 9.80
CA GLU A 149 2.59 8.19 9.19
C GLU A 149 2.83 7.07 10.19
N LEU A 150 3.89 7.17 11.01
CA LEU A 150 4.19 6.20 12.06
C LEU A 150 3.07 6.12 13.11
N GLU A 151 2.43 7.23 13.46
CA GLU A 151 1.28 7.22 14.37
C GLU A 151 0.10 6.46 13.76
N MET A 152 -0.22 6.69 12.48
CA MET A 152 -1.32 5.97 11.80
C MET A 152 -1.02 4.47 11.69
N LEU A 153 0.21 4.11 11.33
CA LEU A 153 0.64 2.71 11.29
C LEU A 153 0.58 2.04 12.67
N ARG A 154 1.03 2.73 13.74
CA ARG A 154 0.91 2.20 15.11
C ARG A 154 -0.54 1.96 15.51
N ARG A 155 -1.47 2.84 15.10
CA ARG A 155 -2.90 2.65 15.34
C ARG A 155 -3.44 1.43 14.57
N ALA A 156 -3.10 1.30 13.29
CA ALA A 156 -3.48 0.13 12.50
C ALA A 156 -2.94 -1.18 13.12
N CYS A 157 -1.64 -1.22 13.48
CA CYS A 157 -1.03 -2.39 14.14
C CYS A 157 -1.67 -2.67 15.50
N GLY A 158 -1.97 -1.65 16.32
CA GLY A 158 -2.61 -1.84 17.61
C GLY A 158 -4.03 -2.42 17.51
N ILE A 159 -4.79 -2.07 16.45
CA ILE A 159 -6.07 -2.74 16.16
C ILE A 159 -5.81 -4.19 15.78
N THR A 160 -4.84 -4.45 14.89
CA THR A 160 -4.46 -5.80 14.46
C THR A 160 -4.07 -6.69 15.66
N ASP A 161 -3.24 -6.18 16.56
CA ASP A 161 -2.84 -6.90 17.79
C ASP A 161 -4.05 -7.26 18.65
N ALA A 162 -5.01 -6.34 18.79
CA ALA A 162 -6.24 -6.60 19.56
C ALA A 162 -7.12 -7.68 18.88
N LEU A 163 -7.15 -7.71 17.55
CA LEU A 163 -7.85 -8.76 16.80
C LEU A 163 -7.18 -10.13 17.00
N ILE A 164 -5.85 -10.19 16.88
CA ILE A 164 -5.06 -11.40 17.10
C ILE A 164 -5.35 -11.96 18.51
N ALA A 165 -5.31 -11.10 19.53
CA ALA A 165 -5.60 -11.51 20.90
C ALA A 165 -7.02 -12.03 21.11
N GLY A 166 -7.99 -11.60 20.30
CA GLY A 166 -9.38 -12.05 20.37
C GLY A 166 -9.67 -13.36 19.64
N VAL A 167 -8.82 -13.81 18.70
CA VAL A 167 -9.04 -15.04 17.92
C VAL A 167 -9.17 -16.29 18.80
N PRO A 168 -8.32 -16.55 19.81
CA PRO A 168 -8.47 -17.71 20.68
C PRO A 168 -9.82 -17.75 21.40
N ASP A 169 -10.28 -16.63 21.94
CA ASP A 169 -11.57 -16.51 22.59
C ASP A 169 -12.74 -16.76 21.64
N PHE A 170 -12.69 -16.22 20.44
CA PHE A 170 -13.67 -16.46 19.39
C PHE A 170 -13.78 -17.96 19.07
N LEU A 171 -12.65 -18.62 18.82
CA LEU A 171 -12.59 -20.04 18.47
C LEU A 171 -12.98 -20.96 19.65
N SER A 172 -12.69 -20.56 20.90
CA SER A 172 -13.08 -21.32 22.07
C SER A 172 -14.60 -21.36 22.28
N ARG A 173 -15.28 -20.28 21.94
CA ARG A 173 -16.75 -20.16 22.05
C ARG A 173 -17.49 -20.76 20.86
N ARG A 174 -16.80 -21.03 19.76
CA ARG A 174 -17.35 -21.52 18.49
C ARG A 174 -16.46 -22.64 17.93
N SER A 175 -16.52 -23.81 18.54
CA SER A 175 -15.67 -24.96 18.19
C SER A 175 -15.78 -25.41 16.72
N GLU A 176 -16.90 -25.10 16.07
CA GLU A 176 -17.19 -25.42 14.66
C GLU A 176 -17.21 -24.18 13.77
N ALA A 177 -16.56 -23.07 14.20
CA ALA A 177 -16.53 -21.86 13.41
C ALA A 177 -16.02 -22.13 11.99
N SER A 178 -16.69 -21.54 11.01
CA SER A 178 -16.25 -21.57 9.62
C SER A 178 -15.14 -20.52 9.35
N GLU A 179 -14.44 -20.71 8.25
CA GLU A 179 -13.48 -19.73 7.74
C GLU A 179 -14.16 -18.36 7.54
N LEU A 180 -15.38 -18.35 6.97
CA LEU A 180 -16.20 -17.15 6.80
C LEU A 180 -16.53 -16.45 8.11
N GLU A 181 -16.97 -17.21 9.14
CA GLU A 181 -17.31 -16.61 10.43
C GLU A 181 -16.10 -15.97 11.10
N LEU A 182 -14.91 -16.57 10.97
CA LEU A 182 -13.67 -15.97 11.48
C LEU A 182 -13.30 -14.69 10.71
N ALA A 183 -13.40 -14.69 9.38
CA ALA A 183 -13.15 -13.51 8.57
C ALA A 183 -14.12 -12.37 8.92
N MET A 184 -15.41 -12.66 9.04
CA MET A 184 -16.44 -11.67 9.42
C MET A 184 -16.26 -11.16 10.87
N TYR A 185 -15.82 -12.01 11.79
CA TYR A 185 -15.45 -11.59 13.14
C TYR A 185 -14.35 -10.52 13.09
N LEU A 186 -13.27 -10.78 12.36
CA LEU A 186 -12.14 -9.83 12.23
C LEU A 186 -12.59 -8.51 11.62
N GLU A 187 -13.38 -8.53 10.54
CA GLU A 187 -13.85 -7.31 9.91
C GLU A 187 -14.78 -6.50 10.82
N THR A 188 -15.70 -7.13 11.51
CA THR A 188 -16.62 -6.48 12.44
C THR A 188 -15.87 -5.84 13.60
N GLU A 189 -14.94 -6.58 14.21
CA GLU A 189 -14.14 -6.09 15.33
C GLU A 189 -13.15 -4.98 14.90
N ALA A 190 -12.58 -5.06 13.68
CA ALA A 190 -11.73 -3.99 13.15
C ALA A 190 -12.51 -2.68 13.06
N ARG A 191 -13.70 -2.70 12.44
CA ARG A 191 -14.56 -1.51 12.31
C ARG A 191 -15.04 -0.98 13.64
N SER A 192 -15.39 -1.85 14.59
CA SER A 192 -15.79 -1.43 15.95
C SER A 192 -14.69 -0.69 16.70
N ARG A 193 -13.42 -0.92 16.35
CA ARG A 193 -12.23 -0.27 16.91
C ARG A 193 -11.79 0.95 16.11
N GLY A 194 -12.56 1.37 15.10
CA GLY A 194 -12.33 2.58 14.32
C GLY A 194 -11.49 2.38 13.05
N ALA A 195 -11.26 1.15 12.59
CA ALA A 195 -10.66 0.94 11.28
C ALA A 195 -11.61 1.36 10.15
N GLU A 196 -11.06 1.93 9.07
CA GLU A 196 -11.82 2.24 7.84
C GLU A 196 -12.32 0.96 7.15
N GLY A 197 -11.64 -0.16 7.36
CA GLY A 197 -11.92 -1.48 6.82
C GLY A 197 -10.71 -2.38 6.88
N MET A 198 -10.81 -3.51 6.19
CA MET A 198 -9.64 -4.36 5.96
C MET A 198 -8.70 -3.72 4.93
N GLY A 199 -7.41 -3.97 5.06
CA GLY A 199 -6.38 -3.45 4.16
C GLY A 199 -6.38 -4.17 2.81
N PHE A 200 -6.72 -5.44 2.85
CA PHE A 200 -6.88 -6.36 1.72
C PHE A 200 -7.88 -7.47 2.12
N ASP A 201 -8.23 -8.33 1.17
CA ASP A 201 -9.17 -9.43 1.44
C ASP A 201 -8.59 -10.41 2.46
N THR A 202 -9.25 -10.54 3.60
CA THR A 202 -8.83 -11.47 4.65
C THR A 202 -8.76 -12.90 4.11
N ILE A 203 -7.64 -13.58 4.31
CA ILE A 203 -7.50 -15.01 4.04
C ILE A 203 -7.69 -15.77 5.35
N ALA A 204 -8.74 -16.58 5.43
CA ALA A 204 -8.95 -17.54 6.49
C ALA A 204 -9.08 -18.92 5.85
N ALA A 205 -8.03 -19.74 5.93
CA ALA A 205 -8.00 -21.02 5.25
C ALA A 205 -7.60 -22.14 6.22
N SER A 206 -8.47 -23.12 6.36
CA SER A 206 -8.24 -24.31 7.18
C SER A 206 -7.03 -25.13 6.69
N SER A 207 -6.54 -26.04 7.50
CA SER A 207 -5.41 -26.91 7.15
C SER A 207 -5.62 -27.73 5.87
N ARG A 208 -6.84 -27.86 5.38
CA ARG A 208 -7.15 -28.50 4.10
C ARG A 208 -6.82 -27.61 2.89
N ARG A 209 -6.81 -26.28 3.08
CA ARG A 209 -6.67 -25.29 2.03
C ARG A 209 -5.40 -24.44 2.16
N SER A 210 -4.74 -24.46 3.31
CA SER A 210 -3.56 -23.64 3.66
C SER A 210 -2.27 -24.04 2.91
N PHE A 211 -2.35 -24.92 1.92
CA PHE A 211 -1.21 -25.29 1.07
C PHE A 211 -0.84 -24.23 0.02
N ALA A 212 -1.74 -23.31 -0.27
CA ALA A 212 -1.54 -22.23 -1.24
C ALA A 212 -1.18 -20.92 -0.52
N ILE A 213 -0.25 -20.14 -1.10
CA ILE A 213 0.16 -18.84 -0.54
C ILE A 213 -1.04 -17.90 -0.46
N HIS A 214 -1.81 -17.77 -1.55
CA HIS A 214 -3.06 -17.06 -1.60
C HIS A 214 -4.18 -18.05 -1.87
N CYS A 215 -4.89 -18.44 -0.82
CA CYS A 215 -6.01 -19.35 -0.95
C CYS A 215 -7.16 -18.67 -1.71
N PHE A 216 -7.73 -19.39 -2.67
CA PHE A 216 -8.90 -18.92 -3.40
C PHE A 216 -10.02 -19.99 -3.33
N PRO A 217 -11.26 -19.62 -2.96
CA PRO A 217 -11.66 -18.35 -2.35
C PRO A 217 -10.88 -18.04 -1.05
N SER A 218 -10.79 -16.76 -0.67
CA SER A 218 -10.04 -16.33 0.51
C SER A 218 -10.56 -16.94 1.82
N PHE A 219 -11.84 -17.29 1.83
CA PHE A 219 -12.52 -18.04 2.91
C PHE A 219 -13.75 -18.77 2.34
N THR A 220 -14.22 -19.80 3.08
CA THR A 220 -15.39 -20.60 2.71
C THR A 220 -16.29 -20.83 3.91
N SER A 221 -17.40 -21.53 3.71
CA SER A 221 -18.25 -22.01 4.81
C SER A 221 -17.72 -23.27 5.52
N GLU A 222 -16.55 -23.79 5.11
CA GLU A 222 -15.93 -24.94 5.79
C GLU A 222 -15.40 -24.54 7.16
N SER A 223 -15.28 -25.52 8.08
CA SER A 223 -14.76 -25.28 9.41
C SER A 223 -13.28 -24.91 9.37
N ILE A 224 -12.91 -23.80 10.06
CA ILE A 224 -11.52 -23.42 10.30
C ILE A 224 -10.87 -24.34 11.35
N ALA A 225 -11.67 -25.01 12.14
CA ALA A 225 -11.25 -25.82 13.28
C ALA A 225 -10.79 -27.24 12.87
N VAL A 226 -10.13 -27.37 11.73
CA VAL A 226 -9.57 -28.64 11.24
C VAL A 226 -8.18 -28.86 11.82
N GLN A 227 -7.86 -30.11 12.21
CA GLN A 227 -6.55 -30.51 12.71
C GLN A 227 -5.44 -30.13 11.71
N GLY A 228 -4.35 -29.59 12.21
CA GLY A 228 -3.17 -29.20 11.42
C GLY A 228 -2.86 -27.72 11.53
N LEU A 229 -2.34 -27.15 10.44
CA LEU A 229 -1.88 -25.77 10.34
C LEU A 229 -2.80 -24.99 9.38
N SER A 230 -3.52 -24.02 9.89
CA SER A 230 -4.42 -23.15 9.13
C SER A 230 -3.78 -21.78 8.98
N ILE A 231 -4.07 -21.08 7.88
CA ILE A 231 -3.60 -19.69 7.62
C ILE A 231 -4.70 -18.72 8.01
N LEU A 232 -4.30 -17.65 8.69
CA LEU A 232 -5.07 -16.44 8.89
C LEU A 232 -4.20 -15.27 8.52
N ASP A 233 -4.54 -14.60 7.40
CA ASP A 233 -3.78 -13.50 6.83
C ASP A 233 -4.70 -12.30 6.65
N PHE A 234 -4.37 -11.18 7.30
CA PHE A 234 -5.22 -9.99 7.29
C PHE A 234 -4.43 -8.73 7.67
N GLY A 235 -4.99 -7.61 7.32
CA GLY A 235 -4.53 -6.31 7.77
C GLY A 235 -5.69 -5.35 7.91
N VAL A 236 -5.54 -4.30 8.71
CA VAL A 236 -6.57 -3.27 8.88
C VAL A 236 -6.09 -1.93 8.33
N ARG A 237 -7.02 -1.12 7.84
CA ARG A 237 -6.76 0.23 7.36
C ARG A 237 -7.26 1.25 8.36
N TYR A 238 -6.34 2.11 8.82
CA TYR A 238 -6.63 3.22 9.72
C TYR A 238 -6.11 4.53 9.13
N GLU A 239 -6.99 5.48 8.88
CA GLU A 239 -6.66 6.75 8.19
C GLU A 239 -5.84 6.56 6.89
N GLY A 240 -6.15 5.50 6.13
CA GLY A 240 -5.50 5.09 4.90
C GLY A 240 -4.29 4.18 5.08
N TYR A 241 -3.65 4.16 6.24
CA TYR A 241 -2.46 3.35 6.50
C TYR A 241 -2.85 1.92 6.87
N THR A 242 -2.15 0.97 6.28
CA THR A 242 -2.50 -0.45 6.33
C THR A 242 -1.47 -1.23 7.14
N SER A 243 -1.93 -2.04 8.12
CA SER A 243 -1.14 -3.11 8.72
C SER A 243 -1.24 -4.39 7.88
N ASP A 244 -0.32 -5.33 8.13
CA ASP A 244 -0.26 -6.60 7.40
C ASP A 244 0.33 -7.68 8.31
N VAL A 245 -0.37 -8.81 8.47
CA VAL A 245 0.07 -9.92 9.31
C VAL A 245 -0.49 -11.26 8.86
N THR A 246 0.37 -12.25 8.78
CA THR A 246 -0.02 -13.66 8.60
C THR A 246 0.24 -14.45 9.88
N LEU A 247 -0.74 -15.22 10.31
CA LEU A 247 -0.67 -16.12 11.46
C LEU A 247 -0.90 -17.57 11.03
N THR A 248 -0.21 -18.48 11.71
CA THR A 248 -0.53 -19.91 11.65
C THR A 248 -1.39 -20.30 12.85
N LEU A 249 -2.64 -20.70 12.61
CA LEU A 249 -3.50 -21.29 13.62
C LEU A 249 -3.17 -22.77 13.72
N VAL A 250 -2.78 -23.21 14.93
CA VAL A 250 -2.36 -24.58 15.19
C VAL A 250 -3.47 -25.35 15.89
N ARG A 251 -3.91 -26.49 15.32
CA ARG A 251 -4.84 -27.42 15.98
C ARG A 251 -4.21 -28.82 16.10
N ALA A 252 -3.89 -29.19 17.31
CA ALA A 252 -3.28 -30.48 17.66
C ALA A 252 -4.22 -31.67 17.40
N PRO A 253 -3.66 -32.91 17.28
CA PRO A 253 -2.24 -33.22 17.28
C PRO A 253 -1.56 -32.85 15.93
N LEU A 254 -0.30 -32.42 16.01
CA LEU A 254 0.54 -32.19 14.84
C LEU A 254 1.42 -33.42 14.56
N THR A 255 1.81 -33.60 13.30
CA THR A 255 2.89 -34.51 12.94
C THR A 255 4.24 -33.89 13.31
N SER A 256 5.26 -34.73 13.54
CA SER A 256 6.63 -34.25 13.84
C SER A 256 7.18 -33.31 12.75
N LYS A 257 6.79 -33.52 11.48
CA LYS A 257 7.14 -32.62 10.37
C LYS A 257 6.49 -31.24 10.52
N GLN A 258 5.21 -31.17 10.86
CA GLN A 258 4.51 -29.90 11.08
C GLN A 258 5.09 -29.15 12.29
N GLU A 259 5.39 -29.85 13.39
CA GLU A 259 6.03 -29.23 14.55
C GLU A 259 7.42 -28.65 14.21
N ALA A 260 8.21 -29.42 13.45
CA ALA A 260 9.52 -28.94 13.01
C ALA A 260 9.42 -27.71 12.10
N MET A 261 8.39 -27.66 11.24
CA MET A 261 8.12 -26.51 10.37
C MET A 261 7.73 -25.27 11.17
N VAL A 262 6.81 -25.40 12.15
CA VAL A 262 6.41 -24.29 13.03
C VAL A 262 7.62 -23.72 13.77
N ARG A 263 8.47 -24.59 14.35
CA ARG A 263 9.71 -24.15 15.02
C ARG A 263 10.66 -23.42 14.06
N ALA A 264 10.87 -23.97 12.85
CA ALA A 264 11.76 -23.33 11.88
C ALA A 264 11.25 -21.95 11.43
N VAL A 265 9.93 -21.78 11.26
CA VAL A 265 9.33 -20.48 10.92
C VAL A 265 9.51 -19.49 12.08
N GLN A 266 9.29 -19.91 13.33
CA GLN A 266 9.50 -19.04 14.49
C GLN A 266 10.97 -18.61 14.62
N GLU A 267 11.91 -19.54 14.47
CA GLU A 267 13.34 -19.22 14.49
C GLU A 267 13.73 -18.25 13.34
N ALA A 268 13.15 -18.43 12.16
CA ALA A 268 13.36 -17.54 11.01
C ALA A 268 12.82 -16.14 11.26
N TYR A 269 11.63 -16.03 11.89
CA TYR A 269 11.03 -14.77 12.28
C TYR A 269 11.91 -14.01 13.27
N ASP A 270 12.37 -14.68 14.35
CA ASP A 270 13.22 -14.07 15.37
C ASP A 270 14.57 -13.63 14.76
N LEU A 271 15.14 -14.43 13.86
CA LEU A 271 16.35 -14.09 13.12
C LEU A 271 16.11 -12.82 12.25
N ALA A 272 15.02 -12.78 11.49
CA ALA A 272 14.68 -11.65 10.64
C ALA A 272 14.56 -10.36 11.45
N LEU A 273 13.81 -10.40 12.58
CA LEU A 273 13.69 -9.25 13.49
C LEU A 273 15.03 -8.77 14.02
N SER A 274 15.93 -9.69 14.35
CA SER A 274 17.27 -9.34 14.85
C SER A 274 18.14 -8.62 13.81
N LEU A 275 17.87 -8.85 12.51
CA LEU A 275 18.57 -8.27 11.38
C LEU A 275 17.94 -6.94 10.90
N CYS A 276 16.66 -6.69 11.19
CA CYS A 276 15.95 -5.46 10.83
C CYS A 276 16.44 -4.28 11.68
N LYS A 277 17.54 -3.67 11.25
CA LYS A 277 18.14 -2.50 11.92
C LYS A 277 18.34 -1.37 10.92
N PRO A 278 18.37 -0.10 11.37
CA PRO A 278 18.70 1.02 10.51
C PRO A 278 20.01 0.78 9.75
N GLY A 279 19.97 1.00 8.43
CA GLY A 279 21.13 0.80 7.55
C GLY A 279 21.36 -0.63 7.05
N THR A 280 20.56 -1.61 7.47
CA THR A 280 20.63 -2.96 6.90
C THR A 280 19.86 -3.01 5.57
N ASP A 281 20.48 -3.62 4.56
CA ASP A 281 19.85 -3.86 3.26
C ASP A 281 18.70 -4.89 3.41
N PRO A 282 17.45 -4.54 3.08
CA PRO A 282 16.32 -5.46 3.14
C PRO A 282 16.50 -6.70 2.27
N VAL A 283 17.15 -6.57 1.11
CA VAL A 283 17.42 -7.70 0.22
C VAL A 283 18.35 -8.70 0.89
N ALA A 284 19.42 -8.23 1.53
CA ALA A 284 20.36 -9.10 2.25
C ALA A 284 19.70 -9.83 3.42
N ILE A 285 18.71 -9.20 4.09
CA ILE A 285 17.89 -9.88 5.12
C ILE A 285 17.08 -11.01 4.48
N GLY A 286 16.39 -10.73 3.37
CA GLY A 286 15.60 -11.74 2.66
C GLY A 286 16.45 -12.94 2.19
N GLU A 287 17.62 -12.67 1.59
CA GLU A 287 18.57 -13.70 1.16
C GLU A 287 19.06 -14.55 2.36
N ARG A 288 19.32 -13.92 3.50
CA ARG A 288 19.75 -14.61 4.72
C ARG A 288 18.69 -15.56 5.27
N ILE A 289 17.41 -15.18 5.22
CA ILE A 289 16.31 -16.04 5.66
C ILE A 289 16.06 -17.15 4.65
N GLN A 290 16.20 -16.90 3.37
CA GLN A 290 16.15 -17.95 2.34
C GLN A 290 17.19 -19.03 2.59
N GLU A 291 18.47 -18.65 2.83
CA GLU A 291 19.54 -19.58 3.18
C GLU A 291 19.25 -20.38 4.48
N PHE A 292 18.60 -19.73 5.46
CA PHE A 292 18.22 -20.39 6.72
C PHE A 292 17.27 -21.57 6.46
N PHE A 293 16.27 -21.39 5.59
CA PHE A 293 15.34 -22.44 5.20
C PHE A 293 15.97 -23.51 4.34
N GLU A 294 16.79 -23.15 3.35
CA GLU A 294 17.49 -24.09 2.47
C GLU A 294 18.39 -25.04 3.23
N LYS A 295 19.14 -24.56 4.23
CA LYS A 295 19.99 -25.38 5.13
C LYS A 295 19.20 -26.43 5.94
N ARG A 296 17.88 -26.25 6.06
CA ARG A 296 16.94 -27.16 6.74
C ARG A 296 16.13 -28.01 5.77
N GLY A 297 16.43 -27.96 4.48
CA GLY A 297 15.66 -28.64 3.44
C GLY A 297 14.26 -28.10 3.27
N LEU A 298 14.01 -26.85 3.67
CA LEU A 298 12.75 -26.12 3.51
C LEU A 298 12.89 -25.09 2.39
N HIS A 299 11.78 -24.73 1.79
CA HIS A 299 11.70 -23.70 0.77
C HIS A 299 10.70 -22.61 1.18
N MET A 300 11.11 -21.36 1.05
CA MET A 300 10.22 -20.21 1.23
C MET A 300 9.66 -19.81 -0.14
N PRO A 301 8.34 -19.99 -0.39
CA PRO A 301 7.78 -19.85 -1.74
C PRO A 301 7.54 -18.40 -2.17
N HIS A 302 7.73 -17.43 -1.29
CA HIS A 302 7.53 -16.00 -1.53
C HIS A 302 8.63 -15.16 -0.88
N SER A 303 8.63 -13.85 -1.07
CA SER A 303 9.58 -12.95 -0.38
C SER A 303 9.32 -12.94 1.13
N LEU A 304 10.37 -12.63 1.92
CA LEU A 304 10.27 -12.51 3.36
C LEU A 304 9.22 -11.48 3.80
N GLY A 305 9.11 -10.38 3.07
CA GLY A 305 8.19 -9.31 3.38
C GLY A 305 8.39 -8.07 2.50
N HIS A 306 7.78 -6.98 2.90
CA HIS A 306 7.76 -5.70 2.20
C HIS A 306 7.49 -4.55 3.19
N GLY A 307 7.67 -3.31 2.74
CA GLY A 307 7.19 -2.14 3.44
C GLY A 307 5.66 -2.08 3.45
N ILE A 308 5.11 -1.38 4.44
CA ILE A 308 3.68 -1.09 4.56
C ILE A 308 3.46 0.42 4.64
N GLY A 309 2.28 0.90 4.29
CA GLY A 309 1.93 2.32 4.36
C GLY A 309 0.48 2.56 3.93
N LEU A 310 0.28 3.48 2.98
CA LEU A 310 -1.03 3.70 2.35
C LEU A 310 -1.46 2.51 1.48
N ASP A 311 -0.51 1.80 0.89
CA ASP A 311 -0.73 0.49 0.29
C ASP A 311 -0.24 -0.60 1.25
N ALA A 312 -0.85 -1.78 1.21
CA ALA A 312 -0.39 -2.93 1.98
C ALA A 312 1.04 -3.33 1.56
N HIS A 313 1.33 -3.25 0.25
CA HIS A 313 2.63 -3.58 -0.31
C HIS A 313 3.33 -2.31 -0.81
N GLU A 314 4.35 -1.87 -0.08
CA GLU A 314 5.21 -0.74 -0.46
C GLU A 314 6.69 -1.14 -0.44
N ALA A 315 7.53 -0.29 -1.03
CA ALA A 315 8.96 -0.38 -0.83
C ALA A 315 9.35 -0.05 0.65
N PRO A 316 10.44 -0.61 1.19
CA PRO A 316 11.38 -1.50 0.52
C PRO A 316 10.86 -2.94 0.39
N LEU A 317 11.38 -3.69 -0.58
CA LEU A 317 11.09 -5.11 -0.75
C LEU A 317 12.24 -5.95 -0.21
N PHE A 318 11.93 -7.05 0.47
CA PHE A 318 12.93 -8.00 0.99
C PHE A 318 13.37 -9.04 -0.06
N ARG A 319 13.36 -8.65 -1.33
CA ARG A 319 13.81 -9.46 -2.46
C ARG A 319 14.35 -8.56 -3.56
N ARG A 320 15.23 -9.10 -4.41
CA ARG A 320 15.62 -8.41 -5.64
C ARG A 320 14.41 -8.26 -6.56
N THR A 321 14.26 -7.08 -7.11
CA THR A 321 13.31 -6.83 -8.20
C THR A 321 13.99 -7.12 -9.53
N GLY A 322 13.24 -7.63 -10.50
CA GLY A 322 13.75 -7.80 -11.87
C GLY A 322 14.06 -6.45 -12.52
N PRO A 323 14.64 -6.45 -13.73
CA PRO A 323 14.93 -5.22 -14.48
C PRO A 323 13.68 -4.34 -14.60
N GLY A 324 13.76 -3.09 -14.13
CA GLY A 324 12.65 -2.12 -14.14
C GLY A 324 11.73 -2.15 -12.92
N GLY A 325 12.01 -2.98 -11.92
CA GLY A 325 11.33 -2.90 -10.62
C GLY A 325 11.87 -1.73 -9.76
N PRO A 326 11.11 -1.30 -8.71
CA PRO A 326 11.59 -0.26 -7.80
C PRO A 326 12.89 -0.69 -7.12
N ASP A 327 13.80 0.25 -6.92
CA ASP A 327 15.03 0.01 -6.16
C ASP A 327 14.63 -0.35 -4.71
N PRO A 328 14.98 -1.53 -4.21
CA PRO A 328 14.65 -1.93 -2.86
C PRO A 328 15.44 -1.18 -1.78
N THR A 329 16.45 -0.42 -2.18
CA THR A 329 17.35 0.26 -1.24
C THR A 329 16.73 1.59 -0.82
N PRO A 330 16.47 1.82 0.49
CA PRO A 330 16.03 3.12 0.96
C PRO A 330 17.11 4.17 0.67
N PRO A 331 16.74 5.41 0.33
CA PRO A 331 17.69 6.48 0.16
C PRO A 331 18.52 6.62 1.45
N ARG A 332 19.83 6.79 1.31
CA ARG A 332 20.66 7.14 2.47
C ARG A 332 20.11 8.42 3.05
N SER A 333 19.86 8.42 4.35
CA SER A 333 19.48 9.63 5.08
C SER A 333 20.61 10.65 4.90
N GLU A 334 20.46 11.55 3.96
CA GLU A 334 21.14 12.83 4.02
C GLU A 334 20.28 13.72 4.93
N ASP A 335 20.85 14.17 6.01
CA ASP A 335 20.33 14.91 7.15
C ASP A 335 19.17 15.89 6.92
#